data_07cfe6113581c51247bd0262e53590cc
#
_entry.id   07cfe6113581c51247bd0262e53590cc
#
_cell.length_a   1.000
_cell.length_b   1.000
_cell.length_c   1.000
_cell.angle_alpha   90.00
_cell.angle_beta   90.00
_cell.angle_gamma   90.00
#
_symmetry.space_group_name_H-M   'P 1'
#
loop_
_entity.id
_entity.type
_entity.pdbx_description
1 polymer ?
#
loop_
_entity_poly.entity_id
_entity_poly.type
_entity_poly.pdbx_seq_one_letter_code
_entity_poly.pdbx_strand_id
1 'polypeptide(L)'
;MNYAFTNGIILDGTRDMKPQTNLCILVQDGKIKDIVPDTTDLHDYKIVDLHGHYILPGLINMHVHLAGSGKPQKKQRDNEKLVNTIMSSSLTRTIAYKMVAGFAKDELLGGVTTIRTVGGLGSFDTRLRDEIQAGTKTGPRILASNQGISVPGGHMAGSVAVAASSISDALAHLEQSEKEKVNLIKLMITGGVLDAKEKGVPGELKMPPEMVRAICEKAHADGYLVAA
;
A
#
# COMPACT_ATOMS: atom_id res chain seq x y z
N MET A 1 -17.02 11.87 18.57
CA MET A 1 -16.32 11.79 19.88
C MET A 1 -15.14 12.74 19.80
N ASN A 2 -15.00 13.63 20.82
CA ASN A 2 -13.99 14.69 20.81
C ASN A 2 -12.77 14.25 21.66
N TYR A 3 -11.57 14.48 21.17
CA TYR A 3 -10.31 14.21 21.86
C TYR A 3 -9.43 15.46 21.87
N ALA A 4 -8.69 15.67 22.96
CA ALA A 4 -7.60 16.64 23.03
C ALA A 4 -6.31 15.90 23.37
N PHE A 5 -5.33 16.00 22.48
CA PHE A 5 -3.99 15.48 22.71
C PHE A 5 -3.15 16.56 23.36
N THR A 6 -2.67 16.29 24.57
CA THR A 6 -2.00 17.27 25.45
C THR A 6 -0.60 16.79 25.82
N ASN A 7 0.23 17.69 26.37
CA ASN A 7 1.55 17.36 26.91
C ASN A 7 2.43 16.60 25.91
N GLY A 8 2.43 17.02 24.64
CA GLY A 8 3.24 16.44 23.57
C GLY A 8 4.10 17.47 22.86
N ILE A 9 5.00 16.98 22.02
CA ILE A 9 5.83 17.79 21.13
C ILE A 9 5.31 17.59 19.71
N ILE A 10 4.73 18.64 19.12
CA ILE A 10 4.10 18.56 17.80
C ILE A 10 5.16 18.79 16.73
N LEU A 11 5.22 17.86 15.77
CA LEU A 11 5.94 17.98 14.49
C LEU A 11 4.89 18.03 13.38
N ASP A 12 4.72 19.19 12.74
CA ASP A 12 3.60 19.45 11.83
C ASP A 12 3.74 18.88 10.41
N GLY A 13 4.88 18.27 10.11
CA GLY A 13 5.17 17.70 8.77
C GLY A 13 5.54 18.75 7.71
N THR A 14 5.68 20.01 8.07
CA THR A 14 6.18 21.05 7.15
C THR A 14 7.67 20.87 6.85
N ARG A 15 8.18 21.57 5.82
CA ARG A 15 9.59 21.47 5.41
C ARG A 15 10.56 21.82 6.55
N ASP A 16 10.21 22.82 7.38
CA ASP A 16 11.07 23.29 8.47
C ASP A 16 10.85 22.54 9.79
N MET A 17 9.72 21.85 9.91
CA MET A 17 9.29 20.92 10.96
C MET A 17 9.89 21.22 12.36
N LYS A 18 9.72 22.45 12.82
CA LYS A 18 10.21 22.87 14.15
C LYS A 18 9.35 22.24 15.24
N PRO A 19 9.94 21.63 16.29
CA PRO A 19 9.20 21.12 17.41
C PRO A 19 8.39 22.25 18.10
N GLN A 20 7.08 22.01 18.29
CA GLN A 20 6.16 22.94 18.92
C GLN A 20 5.69 22.34 20.25
N THR A 21 5.76 23.12 21.32
CA THR A 21 5.37 22.74 22.69
C THR A 21 4.31 23.69 23.22
N ASN A 22 3.71 23.36 24.37
CA ASN A 22 2.67 24.15 25.02
C ASN A 22 1.42 24.31 24.14
N LEU A 23 1.12 23.32 23.33
CA LEU A 23 -0.03 23.26 22.44
C LEU A 23 -0.78 21.95 22.63
N CYS A 24 -2.10 22.00 22.37
CA CYS A 24 -3.00 20.84 22.33
C CYS A 24 -3.58 20.68 20.94
N ILE A 25 -3.68 19.44 20.46
CA ILE A 25 -4.38 19.12 19.21
C ILE A 25 -5.81 18.71 19.54
N LEU A 26 -6.78 19.46 19.04
CA LEU A 26 -8.20 19.17 19.17
C LEU A 26 -8.69 18.34 17.99
N VAL A 27 -9.29 17.19 18.29
CA VAL A 27 -9.87 16.29 17.29
C VAL A 27 -11.37 16.16 17.53
N GLN A 28 -12.15 16.41 16.49
CA GLN A 28 -13.59 16.25 16.49
C GLN A 28 -14.00 15.42 15.26
N ASP A 29 -14.82 14.39 15.47
CA ASP A 29 -15.34 13.52 14.40
C ASP A 29 -14.24 12.96 13.48
N GLY A 30 -13.10 12.58 14.09
CA GLY A 30 -11.96 11.98 13.38
C GLY A 30 -11.11 12.97 12.58
N LYS A 31 -11.32 14.28 12.74
CA LYS A 31 -10.54 15.33 12.06
C LYS A 31 -9.89 16.26 13.07
N ILE A 32 -8.70 16.73 12.77
CA ILE A 32 -8.08 17.83 13.53
C ILE A 32 -8.96 19.06 13.32
N LYS A 33 -9.50 19.57 14.42
CA LYS A 33 -10.33 20.77 14.43
C LYS A 33 -9.48 22.01 14.57
N ASP A 34 -8.51 21.96 15.49
CA ASP A 34 -7.65 23.11 15.79
C ASP A 34 -6.40 22.67 16.54
N ILE A 35 -5.39 23.53 16.60
CA ILE A 35 -4.23 23.42 17.47
C ILE A 35 -4.19 24.69 18.31
N VAL A 36 -4.37 24.52 19.62
CA VAL A 36 -4.60 25.65 20.58
C VAL A 36 -3.55 25.63 21.70
N PRO A 37 -3.35 26.75 22.40
CA PRO A 37 -2.51 26.76 23.60
C PRO A 37 -2.98 25.74 24.66
N ASP A 38 -2.04 25.18 25.42
CA ASP A 38 -2.30 24.19 26.48
C ASP A 38 -3.09 24.78 27.68
N THR A 39 -3.21 26.10 27.73
CA THR A 39 -4.05 26.84 28.70
C THR A 39 -5.54 26.89 28.34
N THR A 40 -5.92 26.34 27.16
CA THR A 40 -7.31 26.33 26.69
C THR A 40 -8.17 25.40 27.54
N ASP A 41 -9.41 25.82 27.81
CA ASP A 41 -10.38 24.96 28.50
C ASP A 41 -10.79 23.79 27.63
N LEU A 42 -10.62 22.57 28.14
CA LEU A 42 -10.79 21.30 27.42
C LEU A 42 -11.94 20.45 27.99
N HIS A 43 -12.88 21.05 28.77
CA HIS A 43 -13.93 20.30 29.48
C HIS A 43 -14.80 19.42 28.55
N ASP A 44 -14.96 19.78 27.27
CA ASP A 44 -15.75 19.04 26.29
C ASP A 44 -14.96 17.92 25.58
N TYR A 45 -13.70 17.73 25.94
CA TYR A 45 -12.78 16.81 25.26
C TYR A 45 -12.33 15.67 26.17
N LYS A 46 -12.21 14.46 25.59
CA LYS A 46 -11.50 13.38 26.25
C LYS A 46 -9.99 13.62 26.12
N ILE A 47 -9.32 13.81 27.24
CA ILE A 47 -7.88 14.08 27.28
C ILE A 47 -7.10 12.81 26.96
N VAL A 48 -6.11 12.96 26.07
CA VAL A 48 -5.06 11.97 25.76
C VAL A 48 -3.73 12.64 26.10
N ASP A 49 -3.16 12.29 27.23
CA ASP A 49 -1.84 12.78 27.63
C ASP A 49 -0.75 12.05 26.84
N LEU A 50 0.09 12.79 26.15
CA LEU A 50 1.18 12.26 25.35
C LEU A 50 2.49 12.08 26.14
N HIS A 51 2.51 12.45 27.43
CA HIS A 51 3.65 12.26 28.33
C HIS A 51 4.99 12.75 27.77
N GLY A 52 4.99 13.88 27.06
CA GLY A 52 6.17 14.46 26.42
C GLY A 52 6.62 13.76 25.13
N HIS A 53 5.85 12.77 24.63
CA HIS A 53 6.17 12.12 23.36
C HIS A 53 5.88 13.03 22.16
N TYR A 54 6.54 12.71 21.04
CA TYR A 54 6.31 13.38 19.78
C TYR A 54 5.01 12.91 19.13
N ILE A 55 4.29 13.86 18.54
CA ILE A 55 3.14 13.60 17.66
C ILE A 55 3.41 14.22 16.30
N LEU A 56 3.18 13.46 15.23
CA LEU A 56 3.43 13.88 13.85
C LEU A 56 2.35 13.30 12.93
N PRO A 57 2.15 13.86 11.72
CA PRO A 57 1.31 13.24 10.71
C PRO A 57 1.73 11.81 10.44
N GLY A 58 0.76 10.92 10.22
CA GLY A 58 1.05 9.53 9.90
C GLY A 58 1.91 9.40 8.65
N LEU A 59 2.86 8.46 8.68
CA LEU A 59 3.75 8.19 7.55
C LEU A 59 2.99 7.62 6.35
N ILE A 60 3.52 7.87 5.15
CA ILE A 60 2.96 7.36 3.89
C ILE A 60 4.00 6.47 3.22
N ASN A 61 3.65 5.19 2.99
CA ASN A 61 4.50 4.27 2.24
C ASN A 61 3.93 4.05 0.83
N MET A 62 4.62 4.56 -0.18
CA MET A 62 4.15 4.56 -1.57
C MET A 62 4.55 3.31 -2.37
N HIS A 63 5.24 2.34 -1.75
CA HIS A 63 5.63 1.09 -2.42
C HIS A 63 5.58 -0.09 -1.46
N VAL A 64 4.44 -0.80 -1.46
CA VAL A 64 4.18 -1.92 -0.55
C VAL A 64 3.70 -3.15 -1.33
N HIS A 65 4.19 -4.32 -0.93
CA HIS A 65 3.67 -5.62 -1.33
C HIS A 65 3.18 -6.36 -0.07
N LEU A 66 1.88 -6.39 0.16
CA LEU A 66 1.29 -7.10 1.31
C LEU A 66 1.33 -8.63 1.17
N ALA A 67 1.85 -9.14 0.06
CA ALA A 67 2.03 -10.57 -0.19
C ALA A 67 3.18 -11.21 0.61
N GLY A 68 3.99 -10.42 1.29
CA GLY A 68 5.13 -10.89 2.06
C GLY A 68 5.45 -10.04 3.28
N SER A 69 6.24 -10.60 4.19
CA SER A 69 6.63 -9.94 5.45
C SER A 69 7.78 -8.94 5.33
N GLY A 70 8.36 -8.76 4.14
CA GLY A 70 9.58 -7.96 3.95
C GLY A 70 10.86 -8.54 4.57
N LYS A 71 10.76 -9.67 5.30
CA LYS A 71 11.93 -10.29 5.94
C LYS A 71 12.81 -11.00 4.89
N PRO A 72 14.14 -10.89 4.99
CA PRO A 72 15.06 -11.58 4.10
C PRO A 72 14.79 -13.08 4.05
N GLN A 73 14.75 -13.66 2.86
CA GLN A 73 14.58 -15.09 2.70
C GLN A 73 15.95 -15.78 2.69
N LYS A 74 16.08 -16.86 3.47
CA LYS A 74 17.31 -17.66 3.53
C LYS A 74 17.53 -18.55 2.28
N LYS A 75 16.47 -18.83 1.52
CA LYS A 75 16.50 -19.68 0.32
C LYS A 75 15.64 -19.04 -0.76
N GLN A 76 16.11 -19.13 -2.00
CA GLN A 76 15.31 -18.77 -3.17
C GLN A 76 14.12 -19.72 -3.27
N ARG A 77 12.94 -19.19 -3.50
CA ARG A 77 11.69 -19.94 -3.64
C ARG A 77 11.09 -19.66 -5.02
N ASP A 78 10.43 -20.66 -5.56
CA ASP A 78 9.55 -20.50 -6.71
C ASP A 78 8.27 -19.80 -6.23
N ASN A 79 8.23 -18.48 -6.40
CA ASN A 79 7.12 -17.65 -5.94
C ASN A 79 5.86 -17.90 -6.76
N GLU A 80 5.96 -18.21 -8.04
CA GLU A 80 4.82 -18.53 -8.88
C GLU A 80 4.12 -19.80 -8.40
N LYS A 81 4.89 -20.89 -8.23
CA LYS A 81 4.36 -22.15 -7.70
C LYS A 81 3.74 -21.97 -6.31
N LEU A 82 4.37 -21.17 -5.45
CA LEU A 82 3.87 -20.88 -4.11
C LEU A 82 2.52 -20.16 -4.18
N VAL A 83 2.41 -19.10 -4.98
CA VAL A 83 1.17 -18.32 -5.14
C VAL A 83 0.08 -19.20 -5.75
N ASN A 84 0.37 -19.98 -6.79
CA ASN A 84 -0.58 -20.91 -7.39
C ASN A 84 -1.11 -21.92 -6.36
N THR A 85 -0.24 -22.46 -5.49
CA THR A 85 -0.65 -23.35 -4.42
C THR A 85 -1.54 -22.64 -3.40
N ILE A 86 -1.19 -21.42 -2.98
CA ILE A 86 -1.97 -20.62 -2.04
C ILE A 86 -3.35 -20.28 -2.61
N MET A 87 -3.41 -19.93 -3.89
CA MET A 87 -4.64 -19.51 -4.56
C MET A 87 -5.52 -20.68 -5.03
N SER A 88 -5.06 -21.93 -4.94
CA SER A 88 -5.78 -23.11 -5.43
C SER A 88 -7.00 -23.52 -4.61
N SER A 89 -7.05 -23.20 -3.31
CA SER A 89 -8.16 -23.58 -2.44
C SER A 89 -8.71 -22.40 -1.64
N SER A 90 -9.98 -22.49 -1.22
CA SER A 90 -10.62 -21.47 -0.39
C SER A 90 -9.98 -21.37 1.00
N LEU A 91 -9.49 -22.47 1.54
CA LEU A 91 -8.84 -22.51 2.85
C LEU A 91 -7.50 -21.77 2.81
N THR A 92 -6.63 -22.10 1.87
CA THR A 92 -5.31 -21.46 1.73
C THR A 92 -5.43 -19.99 1.37
N ARG A 93 -6.40 -19.61 0.51
CA ARG A 93 -6.72 -18.19 0.25
C ARG A 93 -7.15 -17.44 1.51
N THR A 94 -7.97 -18.06 2.34
CA THR A 94 -8.42 -17.43 3.60
C THR A 94 -7.25 -17.22 4.57
N ILE A 95 -6.34 -18.17 4.67
CA ILE A 95 -5.13 -18.05 5.50
C ILE A 95 -4.23 -16.94 4.97
N ALA A 96 -3.96 -16.93 3.67
CA ALA A 96 -3.15 -15.89 3.03
C ALA A 96 -3.76 -14.50 3.18
N TYR A 97 -5.07 -14.37 3.03
CA TYR A 97 -5.75 -13.10 3.24
C TYR A 97 -5.62 -12.59 4.69
N LYS A 98 -5.72 -13.49 5.69
CA LYS A 98 -5.46 -13.12 7.10
C LYS A 98 -4.03 -12.63 7.31
N MET A 99 -3.05 -13.24 6.64
CA MET A 99 -1.66 -12.78 6.70
C MET A 99 -1.49 -11.40 6.06
N VAL A 100 -2.07 -11.16 4.88
CA VAL A 100 -2.09 -9.85 4.20
C VAL A 100 -2.68 -8.78 5.13
N ALA A 101 -3.83 -9.06 5.76
CA ALA A 101 -4.44 -8.13 6.71
C ALA A 101 -3.56 -7.89 7.96
N GLY A 102 -2.83 -8.92 8.41
CA GLY A 102 -1.84 -8.80 9.49
C GLY A 102 -0.70 -7.86 9.12
N PHE A 103 -0.09 -8.02 7.95
CA PHE A 103 0.99 -7.14 7.48
C PHE A 103 0.54 -5.68 7.31
N ALA A 104 -0.67 -5.45 6.82
CA ALA A 104 -1.22 -4.10 6.75
C ALA A 104 -1.42 -3.48 8.14
N LYS A 105 -1.84 -4.28 9.13
CA LYS A 105 -1.93 -3.83 10.51
C LYS A 105 -0.57 -3.52 11.12
N ASP A 106 0.46 -4.30 10.79
CA ASP A 106 1.83 -4.05 11.24
C ASP A 106 2.38 -2.73 10.68
N GLU A 107 2.09 -2.39 9.41
CA GLU A 107 2.39 -1.07 8.82
C GLU A 107 1.75 0.06 9.65
N LEU A 108 0.45 -0.06 9.96
CA LEU A 108 -0.25 0.92 10.79
C LEU A 108 0.38 1.08 12.19
N LEU A 109 0.70 -0.03 12.84
CA LEU A 109 1.33 -0.02 14.17
C LEU A 109 2.76 0.54 14.14
N GLY A 110 3.43 0.47 12.98
CA GLY A 110 4.71 1.13 12.71
C GLY A 110 4.59 2.64 12.42
N GLY A 111 3.37 3.21 12.47
CA GLY A 111 3.12 4.63 12.21
C GLY A 111 2.81 4.97 10.74
N VAL A 112 2.73 3.98 9.86
CA VAL A 112 2.37 4.16 8.45
C VAL A 112 0.85 4.13 8.31
N THR A 113 0.23 5.30 8.18
CA THR A 113 -1.23 5.46 8.14
C THR A 113 -1.83 5.41 6.74
N THR A 114 -0.98 5.50 5.71
CA THR A 114 -1.39 5.36 4.30
C THR A 114 -0.36 4.53 3.55
N ILE A 115 -0.82 3.55 2.78
CA ILE A 115 0.03 2.73 1.91
C ILE A 115 -0.49 2.75 0.48
N ARG A 116 0.43 2.64 -0.48
CA ARG A 116 0.13 2.34 -1.87
C ARG A 116 0.67 0.94 -2.18
N THR A 117 -0.23 -0.02 -2.43
CA THR A 117 0.19 -1.34 -2.87
C THR A 117 0.47 -1.33 -4.37
N VAL A 118 1.52 -2.04 -4.79
CA VAL A 118 2.03 -2.03 -6.16
C VAL A 118 2.32 -3.46 -6.65
N GLY A 119 1.36 -4.32 -6.46
CA GLY A 119 1.40 -5.75 -6.75
C GLY A 119 0.98 -6.58 -5.55
N GLY A 120 -0.06 -7.38 -5.69
CA GLY A 120 -0.71 -8.14 -4.63
C GLY A 120 -1.21 -9.51 -5.08
N LEU A 121 -1.89 -10.23 -4.19
CA LEU A 121 -2.46 -11.55 -4.43
C LEU A 121 -3.92 -11.42 -4.88
N GLY A 122 -4.21 -11.59 -6.16
CA GLY A 122 -5.55 -11.42 -6.70
C GLY A 122 -6.14 -10.06 -6.28
N SER A 123 -7.37 -10.07 -5.77
CA SER A 123 -8.09 -8.86 -5.32
C SER A 123 -8.01 -8.62 -3.79
N PHE A 124 -6.98 -9.13 -3.12
CA PHE A 124 -6.89 -9.03 -1.65
C PHE A 124 -6.72 -7.59 -1.17
N ASP A 125 -5.99 -6.76 -1.91
CA ASP A 125 -5.71 -5.39 -1.51
C ASP A 125 -6.97 -4.51 -1.56
N THR A 126 -7.76 -4.60 -2.63
CA THR A 126 -9.03 -3.88 -2.74
C THR A 126 -10.04 -4.37 -1.73
N ARG A 127 -10.15 -5.69 -1.52
CA ARG A 127 -11.00 -6.26 -0.48
C ARG A 127 -10.61 -5.73 0.91
N LEU A 128 -9.32 -5.73 1.25
CA LEU A 128 -8.85 -5.24 2.55
C LEU A 128 -9.10 -3.74 2.71
N ARG A 129 -8.86 -2.94 1.66
CA ARG A 129 -9.21 -1.53 1.63
C ARG A 129 -10.67 -1.31 2.00
N ASP A 130 -11.56 -2.03 1.35
CA ASP A 130 -13.00 -1.87 1.53
C ASP A 130 -13.44 -2.31 2.94
N GLU A 131 -12.87 -3.39 3.48
CA GLU A 131 -13.13 -3.84 4.86
C GLU A 131 -12.59 -2.82 5.90
N ILE A 132 -11.45 -2.17 5.65
CA ILE A 132 -10.92 -1.10 6.51
C ILE A 132 -11.83 0.14 6.43
N GLN A 133 -12.25 0.55 5.24
CA GLN A 133 -13.17 1.67 5.05
C GLN A 133 -14.52 1.44 5.74
N ALA A 134 -15.02 0.21 5.71
CA ALA A 134 -16.24 -0.18 6.40
C ALA A 134 -16.07 -0.33 7.92
N GLY A 135 -14.87 -0.16 8.48
CA GLY A 135 -14.57 -0.30 9.90
C GLY A 135 -14.59 -1.74 10.41
N THR A 136 -14.66 -2.75 9.54
CA THR A 136 -14.65 -4.17 9.92
C THR A 136 -13.26 -4.73 10.13
N LYS A 137 -12.22 -3.99 9.67
CA LYS A 137 -10.81 -4.29 9.87
C LYS A 137 -10.06 -3.06 10.30
N THR A 138 -8.95 -3.26 11.04
CA THR A 138 -8.01 -2.22 11.40
C THR A 138 -6.80 -2.28 10.49
N GLY A 139 -6.45 -1.16 9.86
CA GLY A 139 -5.30 -1.02 8.97
C GLY A 139 -5.13 0.41 8.48
N PRO A 140 -4.10 0.69 7.67
CA PRO A 140 -3.88 1.99 7.08
C PRO A 140 -4.89 2.26 5.95
N ARG A 141 -4.96 3.50 5.48
CA ARG A 141 -5.62 3.81 4.20
C ARG A 141 -4.84 3.11 3.08
N ILE A 142 -5.52 2.39 2.21
CA ILE A 142 -4.90 1.65 1.11
C ILE A 142 -5.26 2.27 -0.23
N LEU A 143 -4.24 2.59 -1.04
CA LEU A 143 -4.36 2.83 -2.47
C LEU A 143 -3.96 1.52 -3.16
N ALA A 144 -4.94 0.75 -3.63
CA ALA A 144 -4.74 -0.62 -4.09
C ALA A 144 -4.52 -0.70 -5.60
N SER A 145 -3.51 -1.46 -6.04
CA SER A 145 -3.35 -1.88 -7.44
C SER A 145 -3.79 -3.32 -7.70
N ASN A 146 -3.95 -4.15 -6.66
CA ASN A 146 -4.05 -5.59 -6.80
C ASN A 146 -2.84 -6.17 -7.56
N GLN A 147 -3.04 -7.17 -8.45
CA GLN A 147 -1.95 -7.70 -9.26
C GLN A 147 -1.43 -6.64 -10.24
N GLY A 148 -0.11 -6.54 -10.36
CA GLY A 148 0.53 -5.74 -11.40
C GLY A 148 0.47 -6.43 -12.77
N ILE A 149 0.95 -5.73 -13.81
CA ILE A 149 1.15 -6.25 -15.15
C ILE A 149 2.65 -6.40 -15.39
N SER A 150 3.08 -7.60 -15.72
CA SER A 150 4.44 -7.96 -16.11
C SER A 150 4.40 -8.72 -17.44
N VAL A 151 5.53 -9.23 -17.88
CA VAL A 151 5.64 -10.09 -19.07
C VAL A 151 6.22 -11.44 -18.67
N PRO A 152 6.10 -12.51 -19.48
CA PRO A 152 6.76 -13.78 -19.22
C PRO A 152 8.25 -13.60 -18.94
N GLY A 153 8.74 -14.14 -17.80
CA GLY A 153 10.12 -13.95 -17.34
C GLY A 153 10.46 -12.54 -16.83
N GLY A 154 9.48 -11.66 -16.70
CA GLY A 154 9.61 -10.35 -16.08
C GLY A 154 9.47 -10.39 -14.56
N HIS A 155 9.69 -9.25 -13.92
CA HIS A 155 9.67 -9.14 -12.46
C HIS A 155 8.32 -9.57 -11.87
N MET A 156 8.37 -10.49 -10.91
CA MET A 156 7.21 -10.99 -10.14
C MET A 156 6.08 -11.59 -11.01
N ALA A 157 6.35 -11.88 -12.30
CA ALA A 157 5.40 -12.53 -13.20
C ALA A 157 4.89 -13.86 -12.63
N GLY A 158 3.59 -14.12 -12.74
CA GLY A 158 2.94 -15.34 -12.21
C GLY A 158 2.76 -15.35 -10.69
N SER A 159 3.19 -14.29 -9.97
CA SER A 159 3.01 -14.16 -8.52
C SER A 159 2.15 -12.96 -8.16
N VAL A 160 2.71 -11.81 -7.81
CA VAL A 160 1.98 -10.58 -7.51
C VAL A 160 1.74 -9.71 -8.75
N ALA A 161 2.12 -10.21 -9.93
CA ALA A 161 1.81 -9.62 -11.23
C ALA A 161 1.40 -10.71 -12.21
N VAL A 162 0.51 -10.41 -13.15
CA VAL A 162 0.19 -11.29 -14.26
C VAL A 162 1.31 -11.23 -15.31
N ALA A 163 1.52 -12.35 -16.03
CA ALA A 163 2.46 -12.44 -17.13
C ALA A 163 1.70 -12.23 -18.45
N ALA A 164 1.56 -10.99 -18.90
CA ALA A 164 0.91 -10.66 -20.16
C ALA A 164 1.84 -10.96 -21.35
N SER A 165 1.45 -11.87 -22.23
CA SER A 165 2.22 -12.29 -23.39
C SER A 165 1.98 -11.40 -24.61
N SER A 166 0.93 -10.60 -24.58
CA SER A 166 0.53 -9.68 -25.65
C SER A 166 -0.06 -8.39 -25.10
N ILE A 167 -0.16 -7.36 -25.94
CA ILE A 167 -0.88 -6.12 -25.60
C ILE A 167 -2.34 -6.46 -25.26
N SER A 168 -2.98 -7.35 -25.99
CA SER A 168 -4.36 -7.76 -25.71
C SER A 168 -4.50 -8.37 -24.33
N ASP A 169 -3.57 -9.23 -23.89
CA ASP A 169 -3.60 -9.83 -22.54
C ASP A 169 -3.42 -8.75 -21.46
N ALA A 170 -2.50 -7.79 -21.69
CA ALA A 170 -2.27 -6.69 -20.78
C ALA A 170 -3.50 -5.78 -20.60
N LEU A 171 -4.17 -5.44 -21.71
CA LEU A 171 -5.39 -4.65 -21.69
C LEU A 171 -6.57 -5.40 -21.06
N ALA A 172 -6.71 -6.71 -21.31
CA ALA A 172 -7.71 -7.53 -20.64
C ALA A 172 -7.51 -7.57 -19.12
N HIS A 173 -6.25 -7.59 -18.65
CA HIS A 173 -5.96 -7.48 -17.21
C HIS A 173 -6.28 -6.11 -16.65
N LEU A 174 -6.03 -5.03 -17.42
CA LEU A 174 -6.43 -3.69 -17.04
C LEU A 174 -7.95 -3.60 -16.84
N GLU A 175 -8.76 -4.12 -17.78
CA GLU A 175 -10.21 -4.19 -17.65
C GLU A 175 -10.66 -5.02 -16.42
N GLN A 176 -9.93 -6.07 -16.08
CA GLN A 176 -10.18 -6.83 -14.86
C GLN A 176 -9.89 -5.99 -13.60
N SER A 177 -8.80 -5.24 -13.61
CA SER A 177 -8.44 -4.32 -12.52
C SER A 177 -9.49 -3.22 -12.30
N GLU A 178 -10.10 -2.72 -13.38
CA GLU A 178 -11.23 -1.79 -13.32
C GLU A 178 -12.45 -2.41 -12.62
N LYS A 179 -12.82 -3.63 -12.99
CA LYS A 179 -13.92 -4.38 -12.35
C LYS A 179 -13.65 -4.59 -10.85
N GLU A 180 -12.40 -4.76 -10.48
CA GLU A 180 -11.94 -4.87 -9.09
C GLU A 180 -11.83 -3.51 -8.38
N LYS A 181 -12.09 -2.40 -9.07
CA LYS A 181 -12.10 -1.03 -8.53
C LYS A 181 -10.76 -0.66 -7.89
N VAL A 182 -9.65 -0.95 -8.56
CA VAL A 182 -8.32 -0.54 -8.11
C VAL A 182 -8.19 0.99 -8.10
N ASN A 183 -7.20 1.51 -7.37
CA ASN A 183 -6.92 2.95 -7.31
C ASN A 183 -5.89 3.40 -8.35
N LEU A 184 -5.08 2.47 -8.85
CA LEU A 184 -4.00 2.71 -9.81
C LEU A 184 -3.65 1.41 -10.53
N ILE A 185 -2.98 1.54 -11.67
CA ILE A 185 -2.42 0.41 -12.41
C ILE A 185 -0.92 0.29 -12.09
N LYS A 186 -0.43 -0.93 -11.84
CA LYS A 186 1.00 -1.21 -11.63
C LYS A 186 1.59 -1.92 -12.84
N LEU A 187 2.68 -1.37 -13.38
CA LEU A 187 3.53 -2.03 -14.38
C LEU A 187 4.86 -2.49 -13.76
N MET A 188 5.33 -3.64 -14.19
CA MET A 188 6.67 -4.16 -13.90
C MET A 188 7.44 -4.24 -15.21
N ILE A 189 8.05 -3.12 -15.58
CA ILE A 189 8.64 -2.89 -16.91
C ILE A 189 10.01 -3.55 -17.03
N THR A 190 10.78 -3.53 -15.93
CA THR A 190 12.14 -4.06 -15.89
C THR A 190 12.21 -5.31 -15.02
N GLY A 191 13.28 -6.09 -15.16
CA GLY A 191 13.63 -7.14 -14.22
C GLY A 191 13.98 -6.56 -12.84
N GLY A 192 13.67 -7.30 -11.78
CA GLY A 192 14.07 -6.99 -10.42
C GLY A 192 15.40 -7.67 -10.04
N VAL A 193 15.90 -7.36 -8.84
CA VAL A 193 17.13 -7.96 -8.30
C VAL A 193 17.04 -9.49 -8.23
N LEU A 194 15.84 -10.04 -7.99
CA LEU A 194 15.60 -11.48 -7.90
C LEU A 194 15.54 -12.18 -9.27
N ASP A 195 15.29 -11.43 -10.34
CA ASP A 195 15.10 -11.94 -11.71
C ASP A 195 16.29 -11.58 -12.61
N ALA A 196 17.34 -10.98 -12.06
CA ALA A 196 18.52 -10.57 -12.79
C ALA A 196 19.33 -11.79 -13.23
N LYS A 197 19.79 -11.81 -14.51
CA LYS A 197 20.68 -12.86 -15.02
C LYS A 197 22.04 -12.85 -14.34
N GLU A 198 22.49 -11.66 -13.97
CA GLU A 198 23.76 -11.44 -13.25
C GLU A 198 23.47 -10.77 -11.91
N LYS A 199 24.13 -11.26 -10.86
CA LYS A 199 23.96 -10.73 -9.52
C LYS A 199 24.38 -9.24 -9.48
N GLY A 200 23.45 -8.38 -9.07
CA GLY A 200 23.68 -6.95 -8.90
C GLY A 200 23.44 -6.10 -10.16
N VAL A 201 22.87 -6.65 -11.22
CA VAL A 201 22.46 -5.93 -12.44
C VAL A 201 20.94 -5.94 -12.59
N PRO A 202 20.18 -5.20 -11.74
CA PRO A 202 18.76 -5.01 -11.94
C PRO A 202 18.50 -4.02 -13.09
N GLY A 203 17.26 -4.02 -13.60
CA GLY A 203 16.82 -2.98 -14.53
C GLY A 203 16.88 -3.36 -16.02
N GLU A 204 17.17 -4.64 -16.37
CA GLU A 204 16.99 -5.11 -17.75
C GLU A 204 15.55 -4.86 -18.20
N LEU A 205 15.38 -4.16 -19.34
CA LEU A 205 14.05 -3.93 -19.92
C LEU A 205 13.43 -5.27 -20.33
N LYS A 206 12.27 -5.58 -19.79
CA LYS A 206 11.52 -6.82 -20.05
C LYS A 206 10.25 -6.57 -20.86
N MET A 207 9.52 -5.53 -20.50
CA MET A 207 8.26 -5.18 -21.19
C MET A 207 8.55 -4.33 -22.42
N PRO A 208 8.07 -4.71 -23.62
CA PRO A 208 8.25 -3.93 -24.84
C PRO A 208 7.70 -2.50 -24.70
N PRO A 209 8.39 -1.47 -25.21
CA PRO A 209 7.94 -0.07 -25.12
C PRO A 209 6.54 0.19 -25.69
N GLU A 210 6.16 -0.51 -26.75
CA GLU A 210 4.84 -0.44 -27.37
C GLU A 210 3.75 -0.96 -26.43
N MET A 211 4.02 -2.01 -25.66
CA MET A 211 3.10 -2.54 -24.65
C MET A 211 2.95 -1.55 -23.48
N VAL A 212 4.05 -0.97 -23.00
CA VAL A 212 4.02 0.08 -21.95
C VAL A 212 3.14 1.24 -22.40
N ARG A 213 3.34 1.71 -23.65
CA ARG A 213 2.57 2.82 -24.21
C ARG A 213 1.08 2.49 -24.26
N ALA A 214 0.71 1.34 -24.83
CA ALA A 214 -0.69 0.91 -24.96
C ALA A 214 -1.39 0.82 -23.60
N ILE A 215 -0.72 0.27 -22.57
CA ILE A 215 -1.28 0.18 -21.24
C ILE A 215 -1.44 1.57 -20.61
N CYS A 216 -0.42 2.44 -20.73
CA CYS A 216 -0.50 3.79 -20.17
C CYS A 216 -1.59 4.63 -20.82
N GLU A 217 -1.70 4.58 -22.16
CA GLU A 217 -2.75 5.30 -22.90
C GLU A 217 -4.15 4.85 -22.48
N LYS A 218 -4.39 3.53 -22.40
CA LYS A 218 -5.68 3.00 -21.95
C LYS A 218 -5.96 3.37 -20.49
N ALA A 219 -5.00 3.16 -19.58
CA ALA A 219 -5.16 3.48 -18.16
C ALA A 219 -5.48 4.97 -17.95
N HIS A 220 -4.78 5.87 -18.62
CA HIS A 220 -5.03 7.30 -18.52
C HIS A 220 -6.38 7.71 -19.12
N ALA A 221 -6.80 7.10 -20.24
CA ALA A 221 -8.11 7.33 -20.84
C ALA A 221 -9.24 6.92 -19.88
N ASP A 222 -9.04 5.89 -19.06
CA ASP A 222 -9.98 5.40 -18.06
C ASP A 222 -9.83 6.12 -16.70
N GLY A 223 -8.95 7.12 -16.60
CA GLY A 223 -8.76 7.95 -15.41
C GLY A 223 -7.83 7.36 -14.34
N TYR A 224 -7.06 6.31 -14.65
CA TYR A 224 -6.11 5.71 -13.72
C TYR A 224 -4.71 6.32 -13.85
N LEU A 225 -4.05 6.49 -12.71
CA LEU A 225 -2.60 6.72 -12.66
C LEU A 225 -1.86 5.38 -12.79
N VAL A 226 -0.67 5.44 -13.40
CA VAL A 226 0.20 4.27 -13.58
C VAL A 226 1.43 4.42 -12.68
N ALA A 227 1.75 3.36 -11.92
CA ALA A 227 3.00 3.21 -11.20
C ALA A 227 3.88 2.18 -11.93
N ALA A 228 5.12 2.52 -12.26
CA ALA A 228 6.08 1.65 -12.93
C ALA A 228 7.28 1.35 -12.03
#